data_53cc0f45c674d86b96fdf1378a607dd6
#
_entry.id   53cc0f45c674d86b96fdf1378a607dd6
#
_cell.length_a   1.000
_cell.length_b   1.000
_cell.length_c   1.000
_cell.angle_alpha   90.00
_cell.angle_beta   90.00
_cell.angle_gamma   90.00
#
_symmetry.space_group_name_H-M   'P 1'
#
loop_
_entity.id
_entity.type
_entity.pdbx_description
1 polymer ?
#
loop_
_entity_poly.entity_id
_entity_poly.type
_entity_poly.pdbx_seq_one_letter_code
_entity_poly.pdbx_strand_id
1 'polypeptide(L)'
;MDRPNIIFVFADQLRYQSCGFAGDKRAETPNLDQFAANGVNLRQAVSSMPVCAAYRASLFTGKYTSSTGMVINELRMNTNHRCLAHCLTDAGYDTGYVGKWHLYANELGNHEDSKNSFVPIGADRLGFDGFWAAYNFHHTYFGTYYHTNSDEKIYHPVDVFEPDAQTDMAIDFIKKSKNTDNPFYLTLSIGTPHDPWNQDNVPPEFYDKFRNIKFNPPPNYSGEVDPYGDMWSNEEKSKKALDEWMRVYYAMTANFDWNFGRITDAINSAGIAENTIIVVTSDHGEMFGAHGRMKKNIFYEESVRVPFLIQWKNNLPSGDISDTLISTVDIMPTLLGLAGVRIPTEVEGLDLSESLRGEKNLEPDYAFLMNTGACAIWENGHEWRAIRTKEYTYAVFRGSNNLPRKELFFDNINDPYQMVNIVDHKKYHEIINKYRKYLSKKMDSLKDTFPESTWYLENWIYDRKIERSATLKSSVLNL
;
A
#
# COMPACT_ATOMS: atom_id res chain seq x y z
N MET A 1 -21.59 14.38 -18.29
CA MET A 1 -20.12 14.30 -18.47
C MET A 1 -19.80 12.82 -18.67
N ASP A 2 -18.95 12.53 -19.64
CA ASP A 2 -18.47 11.17 -19.83
C ASP A 2 -17.64 10.77 -18.62
N ARG A 3 -17.80 9.55 -18.15
CA ARG A 3 -17.05 9.05 -17.00
C ARG A 3 -15.56 8.93 -17.35
N PRO A 4 -14.63 9.37 -16.48
CA PRO A 4 -13.20 9.29 -16.77
C PRO A 4 -12.71 7.85 -16.74
N ASN A 5 -11.67 7.55 -17.52
CA ASN A 5 -10.86 6.37 -17.29
C ASN A 5 -10.10 6.50 -15.95
N ILE A 6 -9.75 5.39 -15.34
CA ILE A 6 -8.96 5.37 -14.09
C ILE A 6 -7.76 4.44 -14.30
N ILE A 7 -6.56 4.97 -14.07
CA ILE A 7 -5.31 4.19 -14.06
C ILE A 7 -4.70 4.34 -12.67
N PHE A 8 -4.61 3.22 -11.97
CA PHE A 8 -4.08 3.14 -10.62
C PHE A 8 -2.78 2.33 -10.63
N VAL A 9 -1.66 3.01 -10.46
CA VAL A 9 -0.32 2.41 -10.41
C VAL A 9 0.17 2.42 -8.98
N PHE A 10 0.63 1.29 -8.46
CA PHE A 10 1.27 1.29 -7.15
C PHE A 10 2.45 0.33 -7.06
N ALA A 11 3.46 0.79 -6.33
CA ALA A 11 4.66 0.04 -6.01
C ALA A 11 4.44 -0.77 -4.73
N ASP A 12 5.17 -1.86 -4.58
CA ASP A 12 5.31 -2.57 -3.31
C ASP A 12 6.54 -2.04 -2.57
N GLN A 13 6.34 -1.50 -1.36
CA GLN A 13 7.41 -1.07 -0.43
C GLN A 13 8.15 0.23 -0.82
N LEU A 14 7.53 1.12 -1.63
CA LEU A 14 8.12 2.42 -1.96
C LEU A 14 7.83 3.45 -0.86
N ARG A 15 8.86 3.81 -0.10
CA ARG A 15 8.76 4.84 0.94
C ARG A 15 8.70 6.26 0.35
N TYR A 16 7.89 7.13 0.98
CA TYR A 16 7.78 8.54 0.57
C TYR A 16 9.13 9.24 0.48
N GLN A 17 10.00 9.03 1.50
CA GLN A 17 11.30 9.68 1.64
C GLN A 17 12.32 9.28 0.55
N SER A 18 12.03 8.29 -0.30
CA SER A 18 12.95 7.85 -1.37
C SER A 18 12.55 8.36 -2.75
N CYS A 19 11.80 9.48 -2.82
CA CYS A 19 11.38 10.13 -4.06
C CYS A 19 11.97 11.53 -4.17
N GLY A 20 12.29 11.98 -5.39
CA GLY A 20 12.88 13.30 -5.66
C GLY A 20 11.95 14.44 -5.26
N PHE A 21 10.64 14.37 -5.60
CA PHE A 21 9.63 15.35 -5.20
C PHE A 21 9.45 15.46 -3.67
N ALA A 22 9.88 14.45 -2.92
CA ALA A 22 9.90 14.46 -1.46
C ALA A 22 11.21 15.06 -0.88
N GLY A 23 12.17 15.43 -1.73
CA GLY A 23 13.40 16.10 -1.36
C GLY A 23 14.63 15.19 -1.29
N ASP A 24 14.55 13.91 -1.64
CA ASP A 24 15.73 13.04 -1.69
C ASP A 24 16.53 13.28 -2.99
N LYS A 25 17.67 13.94 -2.84
CA LYS A 25 18.57 14.28 -3.95
C LYS A 25 19.28 13.05 -4.57
N ARG A 26 19.23 11.90 -3.93
CA ARG A 26 19.79 10.64 -4.44
C ARG A 26 18.80 9.91 -5.34
N ALA A 27 17.52 10.20 -5.19
CA ALA A 27 16.47 9.55 -5.96
C ALA A 27 16.51 10.00 -7.43
N GLU A 28 16.47 9.05 -8.34
CA GLU A 28 16.35 9.25 -9.78
C GLU A 28 14.90 8.99 -10.19
N THR A 29 14.02 9.96 -9.86
CA THR A 29 12.56 9.86 -10.09
C THR A 29 11.99 11.02 -10.91
N PRO A 30 12.59 11.37 -12.08
CA PRO A 30 12.20 12.55 -12.86
C PRO A 30 10.75 12.51 -13.36
N ASN A 31 10.19 11.31 -13.65
CA ASN A 31 8.83 11.18 -14.14
C ASN A 31 7.81 11.41 -13.02
N LEU A 32 8.06 10.85 -11.83
CA LEU A 32 7.27 11.12 -10.62
C LEU A 32 7.36 12.58 -10.19
N ASP A 33 8.56 13.18 -10.26
CA ASP A 33 8.79 14.58 -9.94
C ASP A 33 8.01 15.51 -10.89
N GLN A 34 8.05 15.23 -12.19
CA GLN A 34 7.27 15.95 -13.19
C GLN A 34 5.76 15.74 -12.99
N PHE A 35 5.34 14.53 -12.67
CA PHE A 35 3.93 14.23 -12.40
C PHE A 35 3.43 14.95 -11.15
N ALA A 36 4.23 14.98 -10.08
CA ALA A 36 3.95 15.77 -8.87
C ALA A 36 3.84 17.27 -9.15
N ALA A 37 4.71 17.81 -10.03
CA ALA A 37 4.69 19.22 -10.44
C ALA A 37 3.48 19.59 -11.32
N ASN A 38 2.79 18.62 -11.92
CA ASN A 38 1.67 18.83 -12.82
C ASN A 38 0.33 18.26 -12.30
N GLY A 39 0.33 17.65 -11.14
CA GLY A 39 -0.85 17.06 -10.48
C GLY A 39 -1.03 17.56 -9.05
N VAL A 40 -1.70 16.78 -8.24
CA VAL A 40 -1.84 16.97 -6.79
C VAL A 40 -0.90 16.00 -6.07
N ASN A 41 -0.01 16.55 -5.24
CA ASN A 41 0.88 15.79 -4.36
C ASN A 41 0.30 15.78 -2.94
N LEU A 42 -0.31 14.65 -2.52
CA LEU A 42 -0.85 14.46 -1.18
C LEU A 42 0.26 13.99 -0.23
N ARG A 43 1.05 14.94 0.28
CA ARG A 43 2.26 14.65 1.07
C ARG A 43 1.99 14.04 2.45
N GLN A 44 0.71 13.91 2.85
CA GLN A 44 0.29 13.29 4.12
C GLN A 44 -0.41 11.93 3.90
N ALA A 45 -0.15 11.26 2.79
CA ALA A 45 -0.70 9.95 2.51
C ALA A 45 -0.07 8.87 3.38
N VAL A 46 -0.90 7.98 3.96
CA VAL A 46 -0.44 6.92 4.85
C VAL A 46 -1.13 5.58 4.59
N SER A 47 -0.37 4.51 4.78
CA SER A 47 -0.88 3.14 4.82
C SER A 47 -1.58 2.88 6.15
N SER A 48 -2.86 2.53 6.14
CA SER A 48 -3.65 2.26 7.36
C SER A 48 -3.18 1.00 8.09
N MET A 49 -2.65 0.03 7.38
CA MET A 49 -1.90 -1.11 7.89
C MET A 49 -0.75 -1.41 6.92
N PRO A 50 0.51 -1.12 7.29
CA PRO A 50 1.66 -1.22 6.40
C PRO A 50 2.11 -2.68 6.22
N VAL A 51 1.23 -3.49 5.61
CA VAL A 51 1.42 -4.91 5.27
C VAL A 51 0.73 -5.15 3.94
N CYS A 52 1.43 -5.75 2.97
CA CYS A 52 0.99 -5.83 1.58
C CYS A 52 -0.46 -6.30 1.38
N ALA A 53 -0.84 -7.48 1.93
CA ALA A 53 -2.19 -8.02 1.75
C ALA A 53 -3.25 -7.18 2.47
N ALA A 54 -2.96 -6.69 3.68
CA ALA A 54 -3.87 -5.84 4.44
C ALA A 54 -4.12 -4.49 3.76
N TYR A 55 -3.06 -3.85 3.23
CA TYR A 55 -3.20 -2.64 2.41
C TYR A 55 -4.11 -2.88 1.21
N ARG A 56 -3.85 -3.96 0.44
CA ARG A 56 -4.62 -4.29 -0.78
C ARG A 56 -6.09 -4.55 -0.47
N ALA A 57 -6.38 -5.28 0.62
CA ALA A 57 -7.75 -5.50 1.07
C ALA A 57 -8.45 -4.18 1.45
N SER A 58 -7.76 -3.29 2.17
CA SER A 58 -8.29 -1.97 2.54
C SER A 58 -8.46 -1.06 1.33
N LEU A 59 -7.52 -1.04 0.39
CA LEU A 59 -7.57 -0.29 -0.87
C LEU A 59 -8.83 -0.64 -1.68
N PHE A 60 -9.08 -1.93 -1.88
CA PHE A 60 -10.19 -2.35 -2.74
C PHE A 60 -11.57 -2.26 -2.08
N THR A 61 -11.63 -2.30 -0.74
CA THR A 61 -12.92 -2.29 -0.01
C THR A 61 -13.26 -0.94 0.63
N GLY A 62 -12.31 -0.04 0.80
CA GLY A 62 -12.48 1.16 1.62
C GLY A 62 -12.72 0.86 3.10
N LYS A 63 -12.28 -0.31 3.61
CA LYS A 63 -12.49 -0.77 4.98
C LYS A 63 -11.18 -1.03 5.70
N TYR A 64 -11.19 -0.86 7.02
CA TYR A 64 -10.04 -1.21 7.86
C TYR A 64 -9.86 -2.73 7.96
N THR A 65 -8.66 -3.12 8.35
CA THR A 65 -8.27 -4.53 8.51
C THR A 65 -9.17 -5.32 9.45
N SER A 66 -9.65 -4.71 10.56
CA SER A 66 -10.63 -5.33 11.45
C SER A 66 -11.93 -5.70 10.73
N SER A 67 -12.32 -4.95 9.73
CA SER A 67 -13.55 -5.18 8.94
C SER A 67 -13.33 -6.10 7.76
N THR A 68 -12.15 -6.09 7.13
CA THR A 68 -11.83 -7.03 6.04
C THR A 68 -11.42 -8.41 6.54
N GLY A 69 -10.85 -8.49 7.74
CA GLY A 69 -10.27 -9.72 8.31
C GLY A 69 -8.87 -10.05 7.79
N MET A 70 -8.28 -9.23 6.89
CA MET A 70 -6.93 -9.44 6.35
C MET A 70 -5.87 -9.01 7.37
N VAL A 71 -5.77 -9.77 8.45
CA VAL A 71 -5.03 -9.44 9.67
C VAL A 71 -3.52 -9.74 9.60
N ILE A 72 -3.10 -10.58 8.67
CA ILE A 72 -1.70 -10.86 8.31
C ILE A 72 -1.60 -11.12 6.80
N ASN A 73 -0.39 -11.21 6.26
CA ASN A 73 -0.17 -11.75 4.91
C ASN A 73 -0.54 -13.24 4.84
N GLU A 74 -0.58 -13.78 3.63
CA GLU A 74 -0.82 -15.20 3.36
C GLU A 74 -2.18 -15.71 3.82
N LEU A 75 -3.21 -14.87 3.68
CA LEU A 75 -4.61 -15.23 3.85
C LEU A 75 -5.37 -15.11 2.53
N ARG A 76 -6.46 -15.86 2.42
CA ARG A 76 -7.43 -15.74 1.33
C ARG A 76 -8.55 -14.80 1.76
N MET A 77 -8.72 -13.73 0.99
CA MET A 77 -9.73 -12.72 1.27
C MET A 77 -11.15 -13.31 1.14
N ASN A 78 -12.07 -12.84 1.97
CA ASN A 78 -13.47 -13.18 1.85
C ASN A 78 -14.09 -12.40 0.68
N THR A 79 -14.80 -13.11 -0.21
CA THR A 79 -15.36 -12.57 -1.45
C THR A 79 -16.70 -11.83 -1.26
N ASN A 80 -17.26 -11.79 -0.04
CA ASN A 80 -18.52 -11.09 0.26
C ASN A 80 -18.36 -9.56 0.42
N HIS A 81 -17.16 -9.03 0.24
CA HIS A 81 -16.93 -7.58 0.25
C HIS A 81 -17.27 -6.95 -1.09
N ARG A 82 -17.99 -5.84 -1.04
CA ARG A 82 -18.17 -4.97 -2.19
C ARG A 82 -16.87 -4.16 -2.42
N CYS A 83 -16.21 -4.39 -3.54
CA CYS A 83 -14.90 -3.81 -3.86
C CYS A 83 -15.02 -2.74 -4.95
N LEU A 84 -13.96 -1.91 -5.08
CA LEU A 84 -13.86 -0.84 -6.07
C LEU A 84 -14.16 -1.32 -7.49
N ALA A 85 -13.54 -2.44 -7.93
CA ALA A 85 -13.79 -2.98 -9.27
C ALA A 85 -15.24 -3.41 -9.45
N HIS A 86 -15.92 -4.01 -8.45
CA HIS A 86 -17.36 -4.30 -8.55
C HIS A 86 -18.19 -3.03 -8.80
N CYS A 87 -17.89 -1.93 -8.08
CA CYS A 87 -18.64 -0.69 -8.23
C CYS A 87 -18.43 -0.07 -9.61
N LEU A 88 -17.21 -0.15 -10.14
CA LEU A 88 -16.86 0.38 -11.45
C LEU A 88 -17.44 -0.50 -12.57
N THR A 89 -17.38 -1.84 -12.46
CA THR A 89 -18.01 -2.77 -13.42
C THR A 89 -19.51 -2.53 -13.52
N ASP A 90 -20.22 -2.40 -12.38
CA ASP A 90 -21.65 -2.06 -12.38
C ASP A 90 -21.95 -0.67 -12.98
N ALA A 91 -20.97 0.21 -12.97
CA ALA A 91 -21.05 1.52 -13.62
C ALA A 91 -20.65 1.48 -15.10
N GLY A 92 -20.38 0.30 -15.68
CA GLY A 92 -20.06 0.11 -17.10
C GLY A 92 -18.59 0.31 -17.46
N TYR A 93 -17.68 0.18 -16.50
CA TYR A 93 -16.24 0.21 -16.77
C TYR A 93 -15.73 -1.16 -17.23
N ASP A 94 -14.86 -1.15 -18.23
CA ASP A 94 -14.02 -2.30 -18.54
C ASP A 94 -12.86 -2.34 -17.51
N THR A 95 -12.61 -3.50 -16.89
CA THR A 95 -11.60 -3.61 -15.83
C THR A 95 -10.35 -4.34 -16.29
N GLY A 96 -9.18 -3.93 -15.78
CA GLY A 96 -7.91 -4.59 -16.03
C GLY A 96 -7.05 -4.65 -14.75
N TYR A 97 -6.39 -5.79 -14.55
CA TYR A 97 -5.42 -5.97 -13.48
C TYR A 97 -4.12 -6.59 -14.01
N VAL A 98 -2.99 -5.98 -13.65
CA VAL A 98 -1.64 -6.46 -14.01
C VAL A 98 -0.76 -6.49 -12.76
N GLY A 99 -0.06 -7.59 -12.53
CA GLY A 99 0.98 -7.72 -11.49
C GLY A 99 0.54 -8.46 -10.23
N LYS A 100 1.14 -8.10 -9.09
CA LYS A 100 0.97 -8.79 -7.80
C LYS A 100 -0.43 -8.63 -7.22
N TRP A 101 -1.10 -9.76 -6.90
CA TRP A 101 -2.43 -9.79 -6.28
C TRP A 101 -2.39 -9.84 -4.76
N HIS A 102 -1.77 -10.86 -4.20
CA HIS A 102 -1.52 -11.11 -2.76
C HIS A 102 -2.78 -11.16 -1.87
N LEU A 103 -3.93 -11.57 -2.40
CA LEU A 103 -5.20 -11.71 -1.66
C LEU A 103 -5.78 -13.12 -1.74
N TYR A 104 -5.03 -14.09 -2.31
CA TYR A 104 -5.48 -15.46 -2.52
C TYR A 104 -4.43 -16.48 -2.07
N ALA A 105 -4.04 -16.47 -0.80
CA ALA A 105 -3.09 -17.45 -0.28
C ALA A 105 -3.78 -18.72 0.24
N ASN A 106 -3.17 -19.88 -0.03
CA ASN A 106 -3.60 -21.16 0.49
C ASN A 106 -2.60 -21.72 1.50
N GLU A 107 -1.31 -21.46 1.29
CA GLU A 107 -0.23 -22.06 2.09
C GLU A 107 0.94 -21.10 2.23
N LEU A 108 1.48 -20.96 3.43
CA LEU A 108 2.66 -20.13 3.68
C LEU A 108 3.90 -20.76 3.06
N GLY A 109 4.71 -19.97 2.34
CA GLY A 109 6.00 -20.37 1.79
C GLY A 109 5.95 -21.20 0.51
N ASN A 110 4.78 -21.66 0.07
CA ASN A 110 4.63 -22.45 -1.15
C ASN A 110 4.07 -21.59 -2.31
N HIS A 111 4.76 -20.48 -2.60
CA HIS A 111 4.27 -19.46 -3.53
C HIS A 111 4.28 -19.88 -5.00
N GLU A 112 5.11 -20.89 -5.35
CA GLU A 112 5.23 -21.39 -6.70
C GLU A 112 4.16 -22.45 -7.07
N ASP A 113 3.47 -23.02 -6.08
CA ASP A 113 2.37 -23.95 -6.34
C ASP A 113 1.18 -23.20 -6.95
N SER A 114 0.55 -23.78 -7.97
CA SER A 114 -0.61 -23.18 -8.63
C SER A 114 -1.78 -22.93 -7.67
N LYS A 115 -1.91 -23.69 -6.60
CA LYS A 115 -2.88 -23.44 -5.52
C LYS A 115 -2.70 -22.07 -4.85
N ASN A 116 -1.46 -21.59 -4.79
CA ASN A 116 -1.11 -20.28 -4.21
C ASN A 116 -0.93 -19.19 -5.25
N SER A 117 -0.35 -19.53 -6.41
CA SER A 117 0.05 -18.53 -7.41
C SER A 117 -1.11 -18.11 -8.32
N PHE A 118 -2.02 -19.04 -8.67
CA PHE A 118 -3.17 -18.77 -9.53
C PHE A 118 -4.37 -18.24 -8.75
N VAL A 119 -5.02 -17.21 -9.29
CA VAL A 119 -6.28 -16.67 -8.76
C VAL A 119 -7.43 -17.07 -9.69
N PRO A 120 -8.40 -17.89 -9.24
CA PRO A 120 -9.51 -18.35 -10.06
C PRO A 120 -10.35 -17.21 -10.64
N ILE A 121 -10.97 -17.46 -11.79
CA ILE A 121 -11.95 -16.54 -12.39
C ILE A 121 -13.16 -16.41 -11.46
N GLY A 122 -13.72 -15.21 -11.40
CA GLY A 122 -14.94 -14.92 -10.64
C GLY A 122 -14.69 -14.24 -9.32
N ALA A 123 -15.31 -14.68 -8.24
CA ALA A 123 -15.40 -13.95 -6.97
C ALA A 123 -14.04 -13.60 -6.36
N ASP A 124 -13.04 -14.46 -6.51
CA ASP A 124 -11.68 -14.25 -5.93
C ASP A 124 -10.90 -13.12 -6.62
N ARG A 125 -11.34 -12.65 -7.79
CA ARG A 125 -10.80 -11.45 -8.48
C ARG A 125 -11.49 -10.16 -8.08
N LEU A 126 -12.39 -10.19 -7.11
CA LEU A 126 -13.02 -9.03 -6.45
C LEU A 126 -13.59 -7.98 -7.43
N GLY A 127 -14.20 -8.42 -8.53
CA GLY A 127 -14.85 -7.59 -9.55
C GLY A 127 -13.96 -7.20 -10.74
N PHE A 128 -12.72 -7.70 -10.82
CA PHE A 128 -11.90 -7.58 -12.02
C PHE A 128 -12.29 -8.68 -13.03
N ASP A 129 -13.32 -8.44 -13.83
CA ASP A 129 -13.88 -9.42 -14.76
C ASP A 129 -13.34 -9.30 -16.19
N GLY A 130 -12.52 -8.27 -16.46
CA GLY A 130 -11.93 -7.98 -17.77
C GLY A 130 -10.52 -8.56 -17.95
N PHE A 131 -9.55 -7.72 -18.34
CA PHE A 131 -8.17 -8.12 -18.56
C PHE A 131 -7.49 -8.53 -17.25
N TRP A 132 -6.86 -9.71 -17.25
CA TRP A 132 -6.17 -10.25 -16.09
C TRP A 132 -4.83 -10.85 -16.48
N ALA A 133 -3.74 -10.29 -15.92
CA ALA A 133 -2.37 -10.81 -16.05
C ALA A 133 -1.67 -10.65 -14.69
N ALA A 134 -1.87 -11.63 -13.79
CA ALA A 134 -1.46 -11.49 -12.39
C ALA A 134 -0.84 -12.76 -11.83
N TYR A 135 -0.09 -12.58 -10.76
CA TYR A 135 0.38 -13.62 -9.86
C TYR A 135 -0.03 -13.28 -8.42
N ASN A 136 -0.20 -14.30 -7.57
CA ASN A 136 -0.57 -14.01 -6.20
C ASN A 136 0.60 -13.42 -5.42
N PHE A 137 1.74 -14.13 -5.37
CA PHE A 137 2.91 -13.69 -4.60
C PHE A 137 4.21 -14.34 -5.10
N HIS A 138 5.21 -13.55 -5.36
CA HIS A 138 6.64 -13.90 -5.46
C HIS A 138 7.50 -12.63 -5.38
N HIS A 139 8.82 -12.77 -5.26
CA HIS A 139 9.77 -11.66 -5.17
C HIS A 139 11.03 -11.84 -6.03
N THR A 140 11.01 -12.74 -6.99
CA THR A 140 11.98 -12.75 -8.10
C THR A 140 11.47 -11.85 -9.20
N TYR A 141 12.36 -11.11 -9.89
CA TYR A 141 11.95 -10.15 -10.91
C TYR A 141 12.54 -10.46 -12.31
N PHE A 142 13.27 -11.56 -12.47
CA PHE A 142 13.69 -12.14 -13.74
C PHE A 142 13.28 -13.61 -13.80
N GLY A 143 12.94 -14.09 -15.01
CA GLY A 143 12.49 -15.46 -15.22
C GLY A 143 11.18 -15.78 -14.49
N THR A 144 10.35 -14.77 -14.25
CA THR A 144 9.09 -14.87 -13.52
C THR A 144 7.91 -15.21 -14.42
N TYR A 145 6.75 -15.36 -13.84
CA TYR A 145 5.54 -15.76 -14.53
C TYR A 145 4.31 -14.98 -14.03
N TYR A 146 3.26 -15.06 -14.81
CA TYR A 146 1.92 -14.62 -14.46
C TYR A 146 0.89 -15.68 -14.91
N HIS A 147 -0.34 -15.50 -14.46
CA HIS A 147 -1.50 -16.26 -14.89
C HIS A 147 -2.53 -15.35 -15.55
N THR A 148 -3.30 -15.91 -16.46
CA THR A 148 -4.48 -15.27 -17.03
C THR A 148 -5.75 -15.99 -16.57
N ASN A 149 -6.43 -16.69 -17.44
CA ASN A 149 -7.70 -17.38 -17.15
C ASN A 149 -7.53 -18.87 -16.84
N SER A 150 -6.30 -19.37 -16.78
CA SER A 150 -5.96 -20.73 -16.39
C SER A 150 -4.83 -20.74 -15.36
N ASP A 151 -4.64 -21.87 -14.70
CA ASP A 151 -3.55 -22.11 -13.77
C ASP A 151 -2.19 -22.35 -14.46
N GLU A 152 -2.17 -22.32 -15.79
CA GLU A 152 -0.95 -22.34 -16.57
C GLU A 152 -0.07 -21.11 -16.26
N LYS A 153 1.22 -21.36 -15.98
CA LYS A 153 2.22 -20.30 -15.81
C LYS A 153 2.69 -19.80 -17.16
N ILE A 154 2.48 -18.52 -17.43
CA ILE A 154 3.00 -17.85 -18.61
C ILE A 154 4.27 -17.11 -18.19
N TYR A 155 5.43 -17.60 -18.64
CA TYR A 155 6.70 -17.04 -18.24
C TYR A 155 7.07 -15.81 -19.08
N HIS A 156 7.58 -14.78 -18.41
CA HIS A 156 8.30 -13.70 -19.08
C HIS A 156 9.61 -14.25 -19.65
N PRO A 157 10.15 -13.66 -20.74
CA PRO A 157 11.50 -13.99 -21.18
C PRO A 157 12.50 -13.81 -20.02
N VAL A 158 13.48 -14.72 -19.92
CA VAL A 158 14.37 -14.80 -18.74
C VAL A 158 15.24 -13.56 -18.51
N ASP A 159 15.49 -12.79 -19.55
CA ASP A 159 16.26 -11.53 -19.56
C ASP A 159 15.40 -10.27 -19.42
N VAL A 160 14.08 -10.43 -19.36
CA VAL A 160 13.14 -9.31 -19.19
C VAL A 160 12.82 -9.11 -17.72
N PHE A 161 13.01 -7.88 -17.27
CA PHE A 161 12.64 -7.49 -15.91
C PHE A 161 11.11 -7.43 -15.77
N GLU A 162 10.57 -8.06 -14.75
CA GLU A 162 9.13 -8.22 -14.60
C GLU A 162 8.34 -6.89 -14.60
N PRO A 163 8.77 -5.82 -13.90
CA PRO A 163 8.11 -4.51 -13.98
C PRO A 163 8.01 -3.95 -15.39
N ASP A 164 9.02 -4.20 -16.25
CA ASP A 164 9.02 -3.72 -17.63
C ASP A 164 7.97 -4.47 -18.48
N ALA A 165 7.91 -5.80 -18.33
CA ALA A 165 6.91 -6.64 -19.00
C ALA A 165 5.48 -6.31 -18.52
N GLN A 166 5.27 -6.10 -17.23
CA GLN A 166 3.98 -5.70 -16.67
C GLN A 166 3.53 -4.34 -17.21
N THR A 167 4.47 -3.41 -17.36
CA THR A 167 4.21 -2.10 -17.97
C THR A 167 3.85 -2.21 -19.44
N ASP A 168 4.51 -3.10 -20.21
CA ASP A 168 4.14 -3.38 -21.59
C ASP A 168 2.69 -3.87 -21.71
N MET A 169 2.28 -4.81 -20.85
CA MET A 169 0.90 -5.30 -20.81
C MET A 169 -0.11 -4.19 -20.48
N ALA A 170 0.22 -3.31 -19.53
CA ALA A 170 -0.62 -2.17 -19.17
C ALA A 170 -0.75 -1.18 -20.35
N ILE A 171 0.34 -0.89 -21.05
CA ILE A 171 0.36 -0.04 -22.23
C ILE A 171 -0.48 -0.65 -23.36
N ASP A 172 -0.39 -1.96 -23.59
CA ASP A 172 -1.18 -2.66 -24.59
C ASP A 172 -2.68 -2.65 -24.24
N PHE A 173 -3.03 -2.77 -22.96
CA PHE A 173 -4.40 -2.59 -22.50
C PHE A 173 -4.91 -1.17 -22.80
N ILE A 174 -4.14 -0.14 -22.46
CA ILE A 174 -4.49 1.28 -22.72
C ILE A 174 -4.73 1.50 -24.22
N LYS A 175 -3.82 1.00 -25.09
CA LYS A 175 -3.95 1.12 -26.55
C LYS A 175 -5.20 0.45 -27.11
N LYS A 176 -5.61 -0.69 -26.55
CA LYS A 176 -6.82 -1.41 -26.96
C LYS A 176 -8.09 -0.70 -26.47
N SER A 177 -8.10 -0.28 -25.20
CA SER A 177 -9.25 0.32 -24.54
C SER A 177 -9.61 1.72 -25.08
N LYS A 178 -8.65 2.47 -25.65
CA LYS A 178 -8.97 3.78 -26.26
C LYS A 178 -9.97 3.71 -27.43
N ASN A 179 -10.19 2.54 -28.01
CA ASN A 179 -11.09 2.33 -29.13
C ASN A 179 -12.45 1.77 -28.71
N THR A 180 -12.72 1.62 -27.41
CA THR A 180 -14.02 1.21 -26.85
C THR A 180 -14.80 2.42 -26.40
N ASP A 181 -16.13 2.31 -26.37
CA ASP A 181 -17.01 3.37 -25.88
C ASP A 181 -17.10 3.38 -24.35
N ASN A 182 -16.68 2.29 -23.70
CA ASN A 182 -16.71 2.17 -22.24
C ASN A 182 -15.49 2.86 -21.61
N PRO A 183 -15.64 3.56 -20.48
CA PRO A 183 -14.51 3.93 -19.65
C PRO A 183 -13.83 2.68 -19.09
N PHE A 184 -12.56 2.76 -18.75
CA PHE A 184 -11.84 1.63 -18.18
C PHE A 184 -11.21 1.97 -16.81
N TYR A 185 -11.06 0.92 -16.00
CA TYR A 185 -10.28 0.93 -14.77
C TYR A 185 -9.13 -0.08 -14.87
N LEU A 186 -7.90 0.42 -14.89
CA LEU A 186 -6.69 -0.40 -14.91
C LEU A 186 -5.94 -0.26 -13.58
N THR A 187 -5.63 -1.39 -12.94
CA THR A 187 -4.68 -1.47 -11.83
C THR A 187 -3.38 -2.10 -12.30
N LEU A 188 -2.26 -1.40 -12.11
CA LEU A 188 -0.91 -1.91 -12.31
C LEU A 188 -0.21 -1.99 -10.94
N SER A 189 0.00 -3.21 -10.47
CA SER A 189 0.60 -3.52 -9.17
C SER A 189 2.01 -4.06 -9.33
N ILE A 190 3.00 -3.19 -9.27
CA ILE A 190 4.41 -3.51 -9.48
C ILE A 190 5.03 -4.01 -8.18
N GLY A 191 5.75 -5.14 -8.23
CA GLY A 191 6.36 -5.77 -7.06
C GLY A 191 7.59 -5.05 -6.51
N THR A 192 8.24 -4.19 -7.32
CA THR A 192 9.40 -3.42 -6.86
C THR A 192 8.97 -2.08 -6.23
N PRO A 193 9.83 -1.49 -5.33
CA PRO A 193 11.18 -1.89 -4.94
C PRO A 193 11.27 -2.87 -3.75
N HIS A 194 10.30 -3.77 -3.53
CA HIS A 194 10.36 -4.79 -2.48
C HIS A 194 11.58 -5.70 -2.64
N ASP A 195 12.15 -6.17 -1.50
CA ASP A 195 13.26 -7.13 -1.51
C ASP A 195 12.91 -8.44 -2.27
N PRO A 196 13.95 -9.22 -2.69
CA PRO A 196 15.35 -9.21 -2.28
C PRO A 196 16.21 -8.20 -3.04
N TRP A 197 17.01 -7.44 -2.28
CA TRP A 197 17.89 -6.42 -2.84
C TRP A 197 19.27 -6.98 -3.17
N ASN A 198 19.31 -7.80 -4.20
CA ASN A 198 20.54 -8.34 -4.80
C ASN A 198 20.80 -7.62 -6.13
N GLN A 199 22.05 -7.40 -6.47
CA GLN A 199 22.44 -6.70 -7.71
C GLN A 199 21.90 -7.38 -8.98
N ASP A 200 21.78 -8.70 -8.98
CA ASP A 200 21.26 -9.51 -10.08
C ASP A 200 19.73 -9.51 -10.17
N ASN A 201 19.03 -8.87 -9.23
CA ASN A 201 17.57 -8.75 -9.20
C ASN A 201 17.08 -7.35 -9.65
N VAL A 202 17.93 -6.59 -10.34
CA VAL A 202 17.61 -5.29 -10.95
C VAL A 202 18.40 -5.12 -12.26
N PRO A 203 17.83 -4.46 -13.31
CA PRO A 203 18.57 -4.27 -14.55
C PRO A 203 19.86 -3.47 -14.34
N PRO A 204 20.99 -3.91 -14.95
CA PRO A 204 22.31 -3.29 -14.74
C PRO A 204 22.34 -1.78 -15.01
N GLU A 205 21.61 -1.31 -16.02
CA GLU A 205 21.55 0.10 -16.40
C GLU A 205 20.92 1.00 -15.31
N PHE A 206 20.02 0.46 -14.49
CA PHE A 206 19.50 1.17 -13.33
C PHE A 206 20.44 1.07 -12.13
N TYR A 207 21.04 -0.10 -11.88
CA TYR A 207 22.02 -0.26 -10.80
C TYR A 207 23.25 0.65 -11.00
N ASP A 208 23.75 0.78 -12.22
CA ASP A 208 24.94 1.58 -12.55
C ASP A 208 24.78 3.06 -12.24
N LYS A 209 23.55 3.60 -12.27
CA LYS A 209 23.28 4.99 -11.85
C LYS A 209 23.66 5.24 -10.39
N PHE A 210 23.60 4.22 -9.55
CA PHE A 210 23.85 4.31 -8.11
C PHE A 210 25.16 3.68 -7.66
N ARG A 211 25.93 3.09 -8.55
CA ARG A 211 27.19 2.36 -8.26
C ARG A 211 28.16 3.14 -7.38
N ASN A 212 28.27 4.45 -7.60
CA ASN A 212 29.20 5.33 -6.90
C ASN A 212 28.54 6.17 -5.79
N ILE A 213 27.24 5.98 -5.55
CA ILE A 213 26.52 6.68 -4.49
C ILE A 213 26.67 5.89 -3.18
N LYS A 214 27.11 6.58 -2.13
CA LYS A 214 27.15 6.01 -0.79
C LYS A 214 25.84 6.28 -0.07
N PHE A 215 25.17 5.21 0.34
CA PHE A 215 23.98 5.30 1.15
C PHE A 215 24.33 5.15 2.64
N ASN A 216 24.08 6.21 3.40
CA ASN A 216 24.23 6.16 4.84
C ASN A 216 22.93 5.69 5.48
N PRO A 217 23.00 5.00 6.64
CA PRO A 217 21.83 4.70 7.44
C PRO A 217 20.99 5.96 7.74
N PRO A 218 19.66 5.83 7.95
CA PRO A 218 18.81 6.95 8.32
C PRO A 218 19.24 7.57 9.66
N PRO A 219 18.88 8.84 9.96
CA PRO A 219 19.30 9.52 11.19
C PRO A 219 18.88 8.81 12.48
N ASN A 220 17.74 8.11 12.46
CA ASN A 220 17.21 7.31 13.56
C ASN A 220 17.59 5.82 13.48
N TYR A 221 18.68 5.50 12.75
CA TYR A 221 19.21 4.15 12.72
C TYR A 221 19.61 3.69 14.13
N SER A 222 19.18 2.51 14.52
CA SER A 222 19.66 1.81 15.72
C SER A 222 20.36 0.51 15.34
N GLY A 223 21.48 0.23 15.97
CA GLY A 223 22.13 -1.10 15.89
C GLY A 223 21.47 -2.14 16.83
N GLU A 224 20.57 -1.68 17.69
CA GLU A 224 19.82 -2.55 18.60
C GLU A 224 18.52 -2.96 17.92
N VAL A 225 18.15 -4.23 18.09
CA VAL A 225 16.88 -4.79 17.59
C VAL A 225 15.71 -4.25 18.41
N ASP A 226 14.64 -3.80 17.76
CA ASP A 226 13.42 -3.41 18.46
C ASP A 226 12.73 -4.66 19.05
N PRO A 227 12.53 -4.74 20.37
CA PRO A 227 11.90 -5.90 21.01
C PRO A 227 10.43 -6.14 20.59
N TYR A 228 9.76 -5.11 20.04
CA TYR A 228 8.39 -5.22 19.51
C TYR A 228 8.35 -5.55 18.00
N GLY A 229 9.50 -5.73 17.36
CA GLY A 229 9.60 -6.12 15.96
C GLY A 229 9.40 -7.62 15.79
N ASP A 230 8.71 -8.03 14.73
CA ASP A 230 8.60 -9.42 14.34
C ASP A 230 9.91 -9.93 13.68
N MET A 231 9.99 -11.25 13.42
CA MET A 231 11.19 -11.85 12.83
C MET A 231 11.59 -11.22 11.48
N TRP A 232 10.63 -10.70 10.70
CA TRP A 232 10.89 -10.06 9.41
C TRP A 232 11.50 -8.67 9.56
N SER A 233 11.16 -7.96 10.63
CA SER A 233 11.63 -6.60 10.92
C SER A 233 12.88 -6.57 11.80
N ASN A 234 13.18 -7.65 12.53
CA ASN A 234 14.31 -7.73 13.46
C ASN A 234 15.56 -8.46 12.87
N GLU A 235 15.61 -8.65 11.56
CA GLU A 235 16.77 -9.26 10.93
C GLU A 235 18.05 -8.47 11.23
N GLU A 236 19.08 -9.15 11.77
CA GLU A 236 20.38 -8.55 12.04
C GLU A 236 21.07 -8.15 10.73
N LYS A 237 21.40 -6.86 10.59
CA LYS A 237 21.98 -6.32 9.37
C LYS A 237 23.21 -5.45 9.66
N SER A 238 24.29 -5.70 8.96
CA SER A 238 25.46 -4.85 9.01
C SER A 238 25.23 -3.55 8.23
N LYS A 239 25.83 -2.43 8.68
CA LYS A 239 25.80 -1.16 7.94
C LYS A 239 26.33 -1.29 6.50
N LYS A 240 27.24 -2.25 6.24
CA LYS A 240 27.78 -2.51 4.91
C LYS A 240 26.72 -3.14 3.99
N ALA A 241 25.95 -4.10 4.49
CA ALA A 241 24.86 -4.68 3.74
C ALA A 241 23.75 -3.65 3.44
N LEU A 242 23.47 -2.78 4.40
CA LEU A 242 22.47 -1.71 4.25
C LEU A 242 22.80 -0.75 3.09
N ASP A 243 24.07 -0.35 2.91
CA ASP A 243 24.50 0.49 1.79
C ASP A 243 24.17 -0.17 0.43
N GLU A 244 24.45 -1.48 0.30
CA GLU A 244 24.13 -2.23 -0.92
C GLU A 244 22.63 -2.43 -1.13
N TRP A 245 21.88 -2.76 -0.08
CA TRP A 245 20.43 -2.90 -0.18
C TRP A 245 19.73 -1.59 -0.58
N MET A 246 20.14 -0.49 0.00
CA MET A 246 19.62 0.82 -0.39
C MET A 246 19.97 1.13 -1.85
N ARG A 247 21.16 0.78 -2.32
CA ARG A 247 21.59 0.97 -3.71
C ARG A 247 20.66 0.24 -4.68
N VAL A 248 20.41 -1.05 -4.43
CA VAL A 248 19.50 -1.85 -5.26
C VAL A 248 18.06 -1.33 -5.17
N TYR A 249 17.60 -0.97 -3.98
CA TYR A 249 16.27 -0.38 -3.78
C TYR A 249 16.09 0.91 -4.59
N TYR A 250 17.07 1.83 -4.58
CA TYR A 250 17.01 3.05 -5.39
C TYR A 250 17.09 2.77 -6.89
N ALA A 251 17.83 1.76 -7.30
CA ALA A 251 17.86 1.30 -8.68
C ALA A 251 16.48 0.75 -9.13
N MET A 252 15.84 -0.06 -8.29
CA MET A 252 14.47 -0.53 -8.53
C MET A 252 13.46 0.63 -8.54
N THR A 253 13.63 1.62 -7.66
CA THR A 253 12.79 2.83 -7.63
C THR A 253 12.94 3.65 -8.92
N ALA A 254 14.17 3.78 -9.44
CA ALA A 254 14.41 4.46 -10.71
C ALA A 254 13.81 3.72 -11.92
N ASN A 255 13.80 2.38 -11.89
CA ASN A 255 13.09 1.59 -12.90
C ASN A 255 11.56 1.78 -12.77
N PHE A 256 11.01 1.78 -11.56
CA PHE A 256 9.59 2.06 -11.33
C PHE A 256 9.20 3.44 -11.90
N ASP A 257 10.00 4.46 -11.62
CA ASP A 257 9.82 5.81 -12.18
C ASP A 257 9.82 5.82 -13.71
N TRP A 258 10.80 5.14 -14.32
CA TRP A 258 10.91 5.04 -15.78
C TRP A 258 9.66 4.35 -16.37
N ASN A 259 9.20 3.27 -15.77
CA ASN A 259 7.99 2.57 -16.19
C ASN A 259 6.73 3.43 -16.03
N PHE A 260 6.64 4.20 -14.94
CA PHE A 260 5.55 5.16 -14.77
C PHE A 260 5.56 6.24 -15.87
N GLY A 261 6.74 6.72 -16.27
CA GLY A 261 6.90 7.61 -17.43
C GLY A 261 6.34 7.01 -18.72
N ARG A 262 6.62 5.73 -18.98
CA ARG A 262 6.08 5.00 -20.16
C ARG A 262 4.54 4.92 -20.14
N ILE A 263 3.92 4.73 -18.97
CA ILE A 263 2.45 4.74 -18.82
C ILE A 263 1.89 6.13 -19.18
N THR A 264 2.47 7.20 -18.62
CA THR A 264 2.01 8.56 -18.90
C THR A 264 2.18 8.94 -20.36
N ASP A 265 3.26 8.51 -21.00
CA ASP A 265 3.50 8.70 -22.44
C ASP A 265 2.48 7.94 -23.30
N ALA A 266 2.12 6.71 -22.90
CA ALA A 266 1.11 5.92 -23.60
C ALA A 266 -0.28 6.59 -23.53
N ILE A 267 -0.67 7.13 -22.37
CA ILE A 267 -1.93 7.87 -22.16
C ILE A 267 -1.96 9.12 -23.05
N ASN A 268 -0.87 9.91 -23.06
CA ASN A 268 -0.75 11.11 -23.90
C ASN A 268 -0.82 10.75 -25.39
N SER A 269 -0.08 9.71 -25.82
CA SER A 269 -0.06 9.25 -27.21
C SER A 269 -1.41 8.65 -27.65
N ALA A 270 -2.16 8.08 -26.73
CA ALA A 270 -3.52 7.61 -27.01
C ALA A 270 -4.55 8.74 -27.14
N GLY A 271 -4.20 9.98 -26.73
CA GLY A 271 -5.09 11.14 -26.75
C GLY A 271 -6.20 11.13 -25.69
N ILE A 272 -6.04 10.34 -24.62
CA ILE A 272 -7.07 10.16 -23.58
C ILE A 272 -6.75 10.87 -22.25
N ALA A 273 -5.64 11.63 -22.18
CA ALA A 273 -5.15 12.20 -20.94
C ALA A 273 -6.13 13.17 -20.24
N GLU A 274 -6.97 13.90 -21.00
CA GLU A 274 -7.96 14.81 -20.42
C GLU A 274 -9.13 14.09 -19.75
N ASN A 275 -9.46 12.88 -20.22
CA ASN A 275 -10.51 12.03 -19.66
C ASN A 275 -9.96 10.86 -18.87
N THR A 276 -8.80 11.01 -18.20
CA THR A 276 -8.19 9.92 -17.43
C THR A 276 -7.70 10.43 -16.07
N ILE A 277 -8.19 9.79 -15.00
CA ILE A 277 -7.63 9.93 -13.64
C ILE A 277 -6.42 8.99 -13.56
N ILE A 278 -5.26 9.54 -13.23
CA ILE A 278 -4.02 8.78 -13.04
C ILE A 278 -3.62 8.91 -11.57
N VAL A 279 -3.43 7.79 -10.90
CA VAL A 279 -2.91 7.72 -9.53
C VAL A 279 -1.62 6.92 -9.51
N VAL A 280 -0.62 7.40 -8.77
CA VAL A 280 0.56 6.64 -8.42
C VAL A 280 0.82 6.71 -6.91
N THR A 281 1.03 5.53 -6.30
CA THR A 281 1.22 5.39 -4.85
C THR A 281 2.07 4.17 -4.49
N SER A 282 2.10 3.80 -3.21
CA SER A 282 2.71 2.57 -2.69
C SER A 282 1.83 1.98 -1.58
N ASP A 283 1.98 0.68 -1.33
CA ASP A 283 1.25 0.01 -0.26
C ASP A 283 1.83 0.28 1.14
N HIS A 284 3.13 0.42 1.27
CA HIS A 284 3.85 0.81 2.49
C HIS A 284 5.29 1.22 2.15
N GLY A 285 6.02 1.71 3.16
CA GLY A 285 7.42 2.06 3.05
C GLY A 285 8.38 0.97 3.51
N GLU A 286 9.60 1.39 3.90
CA GLU A 286 10.72 0.55 4.33
C GLU A 286 11.51 1.24 5.43
N MET A 287 11.85 0.53 6.50
CA MET A 287 12.54 1.09 7.67
C MET A 287 14.05 1.28 7.50
N PHE A 288 14.73 0.43 6.74
CA PHE A 288 16.20 0.50 6.53
C PHE A 288 17.02 0.70 7.82
N GLY A 289 16.67 0.00 8.90
CA GLY A 289 17.35 0.08 10.18
C GLY A 289 16.92 1.24 11.08
N ALA A 290 15.99 2.10 10.63
CA ALA A 290 15.36 3.09 11.49
C ALA A 290 14.73 2.40 12.70
N HIS A 291 14.96 2.96 13.91
CA HIS A 291 14.49 2.38 15.18
C HIS A 291 14.88 0.91 15.41
N GLY A 292 15.96 0.42 14.81
CA GLY A 292 16.38 -0.98 14.91
C GLY A 292 15.52 -1.96 14.12
N ARG A 293 14.79 -1.48 13.10
CA ARG A 293 13.86 -2.29 12.30
C ARG A 293 14.22 -2.28 10.83
N MET A 294 13.93 -3.39 10.18
CA MET A 294 13.90 -3.53 8.72
C MET A 294 12.47 -3.72 8.25
N LYS A 295 12.22 -3.50 6.96
CA LYS A 295 10.91 -3.73 6.31
C LYS A 295 9.84 -2.75 6.82
N LYS A 296 8.70 -3.25 7.22
CA LYS A 296 7.46 -2.51 7.48
C LYS A 296 6.81 -3.01 8.78
N ASN A 297 5.48 -2.93 8.87
CA ASN A 297 4.70 -3.47 9.98
C ASN A 297 4.77 -2.65 11.27
N ILE A 298 5.01 -1.33 11.15
CA ILE A 298 5.13 -0.40 12.27
C ILE A 298 4.57 0.98 11.88
N PHE A 299 4.21 1.80 12.87
CA PHE A 299 3.58 3.13 12.71
C PHE A 299 4.56 4.28 12.40
N TYR A 300 5.86 4.05 12.32
CA TYR A 300 6.83 5.10 11.99
C TYR A 300 6.69 5.60 10.55
N GLU A 301 7.04 6.87 10.33
CA GLU A 301 6.87 7.55 9.03
C GLU A 301 7.54 6.79 7.88
N GLU A 302 8.68 6.13 8.13
CA GLU A 302 9.38 5.33 7.12
C GLU A 302 8.57 4.13 6.63
N SER A 303 7.70 3.59 7.47
CA SER A 303 6.84 2.44 7.15
C SER A 303 5.48 2.86 6.63
N VAL A 304 4.83 3.85 7.24
CA VAL A 304 3.43 4.18 6.94
C VAL A 304 3.27 5.27 5.91
N ARG A 305 4.22 6.22 5.78
CA ARG A 305 4.10 7.33 4.84
C ARG A 305 4.51 6.90 3.44
N VAL A 306 3.59 7.04 2.50
CA VAL A 306 3.76 6.59 1.11
C VAL A 306 3.62 7.77 0.15
N PRO A 307 4.23 7.72 -1.06
CA PRO A 307 3.89 8.66 -2.12
C PRO A 307 2.41 8.52 -2.48
N PHE A 308 1.74 9.63 -2.75
CA PHE A 308 0.41 9.62 -3.35
C PHE A 308 0.28 10.84 -4.26
N LEU A 309 0.35 10.59 -5.55
CA LEU A 309 0.20 11.60 -6.58
C LEU A 309 -1.03 11.27 -7.41
N ILE A 310 -1.82 12.28 -7.71
CA ILE A 310 -3.02 12.14 -8.54
C ILE A 310 -3.10 13.26 -9.57
N GLN A 311 -3.48 12.92 -10.78
CA GLN A 311 -3.75 13.89 -11.84
C GLN A 311 -5.04 13.55 -12.58
N TRP A 312 -5.84 14.56 -12.83
CA TRP A 312 -6.93 14.55 -13.79
C TRP A 312 -6.97 15.92 -14.47
N LYS A 313 -6.43 15.99 -15.68
CA LYS A 313 -6.26 17.24 -16.41
C LYS A 313 -7.58 18.01 -16.48
N ASN A 314 -7.53 19.31 -16.23
CA ASN A 314 -8.67 20.25 -16.23
C ASN A 314 -9.76 19.98 -15.16
N ASN A 315 -9.65 18.93 -14.33
CA ASN A 315 -10.62 18.59 -13.30
C ASN A 315 -10.05 18.62 -11.87
N LEU A 316 -8.73 18.48 -11.73
CA LEU A 316 -8.01 18.66 -10.47
C LEU A 316 -6.96 19.77 -10.62
N PRO A 317 -6.57 20.44 -9.53
CA PRO A 317 -5.50 21.45 -9.53
C PRO A 317 -4.20 20.86 -10.11
N SER A 318 -3.43 21.71 -10.78
CA SER A 318 -2.10 21.37 -11.30
C SER A 318 -1.03 21.98 -10.41
N GLY A 319 -0.02 21.20 -10.04
CA GLY A 319 1.10 21.63 -9.19
C GLY A 319 0.71 21.92 -7.74
N ASP A 320 -0.37 21.33 -7.26
CA ASP A 320 -0.83 21.49 -5.89
C ASP A 320 -0.07 20.55 -4.93
N ILE A 321 0.46 21.13 -3.86
CA ILE A 321 1.06 20.36 -2.75
C ILE A 321 0.07 20.40 -1.59
N SER A 322 -0.70 19.34 -1.47
CA SER A 322 -1.77 19.25 -0.49
C SER A 322 -1.30 18.60 0.81
N ASP A 323 -1.68 19.20 1.92
CA ASP A 323 -1.55 18.63 3.26
C ASP A 323 -2.78 17.81 3.69
N THR A 324 -3.74 17.63 2.81
CA THR A 324 -4.88 16.76 3.09
C THR A 324 -4.40 15.37 3.47
N LEU A 325 -4.82 14.93 4.64
CA LEU A 325 -4.51 13.60 5.14
C LEU A 325 -5.37 12.59 4.38
N ILE A 326 -4.74 11.59 3.77
CA ILE A 326 -5.42 10.47 3.13
C ILE A 326 -4.84 9.16 3.64
N SER A 327 -5.69 8.23 3.98
CA SER A 327 -5.28 6.87 4.33
C SER A 327 -5.78 5.85 3.30
N THR A 328 -5.28 4.63 3.37
CA THR A 328 -5.65 3.58 2.40
C THR A 328 -7.16 3.41 2.23
N VAL A 329 -7.92 3.50 3.33
CA VAL A 329 -9.38 3.29 3.30
C VAL A 329 -10.14 4.41 2.59
N ASP A 330 -9.52 5.58 2.42
CA ASP A 330 -10.13 6.75 1.78
C ASP A 330 -9.98 6.71 0.24
N ILE A 331 -9.11 5.84 -0.28
CA ILE A 331 -8.78 5.79 -1.72
C ILE A 331 -9.99 5.34 -2.54
N MET A 332 -10.61 4.22 -2.16
CA MET A 332 -11.79 3.69 -2.88
C MET A 332 -12.93 4.71 -2.95
N PRO A 333 -13.44 5.28 -1.83
CA PRO A 333 -14.54 6.23 -1.90
C PRO A 333 -14.15 7.50 -2.67
N THR A 334 -12.91 7.97 -2.56
CA THR A 334 -12.43 9.15 -3.30
C THR A 334 -12.40 8.91 -4.81
N LEU A 335 -11.93 7.74 -5.28
CA LEU A 335 -11.95 7.40 -6.71
C LEU A 335 -13.39 7.26 -7.24
N LEU A 336 -14.29 6.65 -6.47
CA LEU A 336 -15.70 6.56 -6.84
C LEU A 336 -16.36 7.94 -6.89
N GLY A 337 -16.07 8.82 -5.92
CA GLY A 337 -16.56 10.21 -5.90
C GLY A 337 -16.06 11.03 -7.09
N LEU A 338 -14.77 10.92 -7.44
CA LEU A 338 -14.20 11.55 -8.62
C LEU A 338 -14.87 11.05 -9.92
N ALA A 339 -15.15 9.76 -10.01
CA ALA A 339 -15.79 9.12 -11.15
C ALA A 339 -17.32 9.33 -11.21
N GLY A 340 -17.93 9.95 -10.20
CA GLY A 340 -19.39 10.09 -10.11
C GLY A 340 -20.12 8.76 -9.95
N VAL A 341 -19.48 7.76 -9.32
CA VAL A 341 -20.02 6.45 -9.06
C VAL A 341 -20.46 6.34 -7.60
N ARG A 342 -21.62 5.69 -7.37
CA ARG A 342 -22.16 5.54 -6.02
C ARG A 342 -21.21 4.80 -5.10
N ILE A 343 -20.90 5.42 -3.94
CA ILE A 343 -20.11 4.84 -2.88
C ILE A 343 -20.99 3.89 -2.04
N PRO A 344 -20.55 2.63 -1.80
CA PRO A 344 -21.27 1.72 -0.90
C PRO A 344 -21.33 2.25 0.53
N THR A 345 -22.46 2.00 1.20
CA THR A 345 -22.69 2.50 2.58
C THR A 345 -21.82 1.84 3.65
N GLU A 346 -21.27 0.67 3.34
CA GLU A 346 -20.38 -0.09 4.22
C GLU A 346 -18.91 0.34 4.19
N VAL A 347 -18.55 1.31 3.34
CA VAL A 347 -17.20 1.90 3.29
C VAL A 347 -16.93 2.67 4.59
N GLU A 348 -15.73 2.54 5.14
CA GLU A 348 -15.31 3.15 6.40
C GLU A 348 -14.37 4.35 6.20
N GLY A 349 -13.85 4.49 4.98
CA GLY A 349 -13.07 5.65 4.56
C GLY A 349 -13.95 6.83 4.14
N LEU A 350 -13.32 7.99 3.97
CA LEU A 350 -13.95 9.24 3.54
C LEU A 350 -13.78 9.46 2.04
N ASP A 351 -14.80 10.01 1.42
CA ASP A 351 -14.69 10.57 0.06
C ASP A 351 -14.03 11.96 0.13
N LEU A 352 -12.82 12.07 -0.38
CA LEU A 352 -12.04 13.31 -0.44
C LEU A 352 -12.09 13.96 -1.84
N SER A 353 -12.99 13.54 -2.72
CA SER A 353 -13.05 14.01 -4.09
C SER A 353 -13.28 15.53 -4.19
N GLU A 354 -14.11 16.11 -3.32
CA GLU A 354 -14.34 17.56 -3.24
C GLU A 354 -13.11 18.30 -2.70
N SER A 355 -12.44 17.76 -1.68
CA SER A 355 -11.19 18.30 -1.15
C SER A 355 -10.10 18.35 -2.21
N LEU A 356 -9.99 17.30 -3.03
CA LEU A 356 -9.04 17.26 -4.15
C LEU A 356 -9.35 18.28 -5.25
N ARG A 357 -10.61 18.69 -5.41
CA ARG A 357 -11.00 19.76 -6.33
C ARG A 357 -10.77 21.18 -5.76
N GLY A 358 -10.27 21.28 -4.53
CA GLY A 358 -10.02 22.55 -3.85
C GLY A 358 -11.18 23.05 -2.98
N GLU A 359 -12.21 22.25 -2.78
CA GLU A 359 -13.31 22.49 -1.85
C GLU A 359 -12.92 21.94 -0.48
N LYS A 360 -12.68 22.80 0.51
CA LYS A 360 -12.02 22.44 1.79
C LYS A 360 -12.89 21.77 2.84
N ASN A 361 -14.01 21.17 2.51
CA ASN A 361 -15.04 20.86 3.51
C ASN A 361 -14.94 19.49 4.23
N LEU A 362 -14.06 18.59 3.79
CA LEU A 362 -13.97 17.24 4.35
C LEU A 362 -12.50 16.79 4.47
N GLU A 363 -11.79 17.30 5.46
CA GLU A 363 -10.47 16.77 5.81
C GLU A 363 -10.60 15.84 7.03
N PRO A 364 -9.99 14.64 7.02
CA PRO A 364 -9.94 13.80 8.21
C PRO A 364 -9.17 14.48 9.34
N ASP A 365 -9.72 14.47 10.54
CA ASP A 365 -9.01 14.96 11.74
C ASP A 365 -7.73 14.15 12.01
N TYR A 366 -7.72 12.87 11.63
CA TYR A 366 -6.63 11.93 11.84
C TYR A 366 -6.74 10.70 10.95
N ALA A 367 -5.63 10.04 10.69
CA ALA A 367 -5.60 8.67 10.20
C ALA A 367 -5.51 7.68 11.37
N PHE A 368 -6.33 6.64 11.33
CA PHE A 368 -6.20 5.49 12.21
C PHE A 368 -5.32 4.45 11.54
N LEU A 369 -4.26 4.05 12.25
CA LEU A 369 -3.30 3.07 11.80
C LEU A 369 -3.32 1.87 12.74
N MET A 370 -3.10 0.68 12.22
CA MET A 370 -3.17 -0.54 13.02
C MET A 370 -2.20 -1.62 12.55
N ASN A 371 -1.90 -2.53 13.45
CA ASN A 371 -1.31 -3.82 13.17
C ASN A 371 -1.90 -4.88 14.09
N THR A 372 -2.09 -6.07 13.57
CA THR A 372 -2.80 -7.17 14.22
C THR A 372 -1.89 -8.33 14.62
N GLY A 373 -0.58 -8.22 14.37
CA GLY A 373 0.39 -9.23 14.72
C GLY A 373 1.67 -9.17 13.88
N ALA A 374 2.38 -10.25 13.79
CA ALA A 374 3.52 -10.39 12.89
C ALA A 374 3.07 -10.39 11.43
N CYS A 375 4.00 -10.09 10.50
CA CYS A 375 3.67 -9.83 9.10
C CYS A 375 2.97 -10.99 8.39
N ALA A 376 3.43 -12.24 8.60
CA ALA A 376 2.91 -13.42 7.88
C ALA A 376 2.71 -14.66 8.76
N ILE A 377 3.02 -14.58 10.05
CA ILE A 377 2.90 -15.67 11.01
C ILE A 377 2.06 -15.26 12.22
N TRP A 378 1.51 -16.24 12.91
CA TRP A 378 0.69 -16.03 14.10
C TRP A 378 1.56 -15.93 15.35
N GLU A 379 1.97 -14.70 15.69
CA GLU A 379 2.84 -14.41 16.82
C GLU A 379 2.29 -13.20 17.59
N ASN A 380 2.16 -13.33 18.91
CA ASN A 380 1.62 -12.30 19.80
C ASN A 380 2.71 -11.33 20.27
N GLY A 381 2.30 -10.10 20.60
CA GLY A 381 3.18 -9.08 21.15
C GLY A 381 3.58 -7.98 20.15
N HIS A 382 3.21 -8.12 18.89
CA HIS A 382 3.51 -7.18 17.81
C HIS A 382 2.32 -6.28 17.46
N GLU A 383 1.18 -6.48 18.12
CA GLU A 383 -0.05 -5.73 17.87
C GLU A 383 0.09 -4.30 18.37
N TRP A 384 -0.26 -3.35 17.52
CA TRP A 384 -0.33 -1.93 17.88
C TRP A 384 -1.51 -1.22 17.21
N ARG A 385 -1.91 -0.09 17.82
CA ARG A 385 -2.86 0.86 17.26
C ARG A 385 -2.29 2.26 17.34
N ALA A 386 -2.57 3.10 16.35
CA ALA A 386 -2.08 4.47 16.34
C ALA A 386 -3.08 5.46 15.75
N ILE A 387 -2.96 6.70 16.20
CA ILE A 387 -3.57 7.90 15.62
C ILE A 387 -2.46 8.78 15.08
N ARG A 388 -2.52 9.12 13.80
CA ARG A 388 -1.57 10.02 13.16
C ARG A 388 -2.29 11.23 12.59
N THR A 389 -1.81 12.42 12.93
CA THR A 389 -2.14 13.70 12.28
C THR A 389 -0.92 14.26 11.56
N LYS A 390 -1.03 15.45 11.01
CA LYS A 390 0.13 16.18 10.46
C LYS A 390 1.20 16.44 11.52
N GLU A 391 0.74 16.78 12.72
CA GLU A 391 1.61 17.29 13.79
C GLU A 391 2.15 16.17 14.67
N TYR A 392 1.36 15.14 14.96
CA TYR A 392 1.71 14.14 15.96
C TYR A 392 1.31 12.73 15.56
N THR A 393 2.08 11.76 16.04
CA THR A 393 1.75 10.33 16.03
C THR A 393 1.64 9.82 17.48
N TYR A 394 0.48 9.28 17.84
CA TYR A 394 0.25 8.57 19.10
C TYR A 394 0.09 7.09 18.80
N ALA A 395 0.88 6.24 19.42
CA ALA A 395 0.84 4.80 19.21
C ALA A 395 0.81 4.04 20.54
N VAL A 396 0.16 2.88 20.51
CA VAL A 396 0.07 1.97 21.66
C VAL A 396 0.39 0.57 21.19
N PHE A 397 1.44 -0.04 21.73
CA PHE A 397 1.63 -1.49 21.68
C PHE A 397 0.74 -2.14 22.72
N ARG A 398 0.04 -3.20 22.32
CA ARG A 398 -0.80 -4.00 23.22
C ARG A 398 0.02 -4.61 24.36
N GLY A 399 1.20 -5.12 23.98
CA GLY A 399 2.03 -5.93 24.85
C GLY A 399 1.57 -7.40 24.93
N SER A 400 2.39 -8.22 25.52
CA SER A 400 2.16 -9.65 25.77
C SER A 400 2.72 -10.04 27.14
N ASN A 401 2.71 -11.34 27.48
CA ASN A 401 3.30 -11.85 28.71
C ASN A 401 4.80 -11.49 28.88
N ASN A 402 5.51 -11.32 27.76
CA ASN A 402 6.96 -11.04 27.73
C ASN A 402 7.28 -9.58 27.41
N LEU A 403 6.31 -8.81 26.87
CA LEU A 403 6.48 -7.42 26.45
C LEU A 403 5.40 -6.56 27.11
N PRO A 404 5.76 -5.53 27.87
CA PRO A 404 4.77 -4.67 28.51
C PRO A 404 3.97 -3.86 27.48
N ARG A 405 2.75 -3.46 27.85
CA ARG A 405 2.03 -2.42 27.12
C ARG A 405 2.88 -1.13 27.10
N LYS A 406 2.98 -0.49 25.91
CA LYS A 406 3.82 0.70 25.74
C LYS A 406 3.07 1.77 24.96
N GLU A 407 3.09 3.00 25.48
CA GLU A 407 2.55 4.17 24.78
C GLU A 407 3.70 5.03 24.26
N LEU A 408 3.50 5.61 23.09
CA LEU A 408 4.46 6.46 22.39
C LEU A 408 3.72 7.68 21.84
N PHE A 409 4.39 8.84 21.91
CA PHE A 409 3.87 10.08 21.33
C PHE A 409 5.02 10.88 20.72
N PHE A 410 4.92 11.22 19.44
CA PHE A 410 5.95 11.88 18.67
C PHE A 410 5.44 13.18 18.05
N ASP A 411 6.30 14.20 17.99
CA ASP A 411 6.08 15.46 17.29
C ASP A 411 6.64 15.35 15.86
N ASN A 412 5.79 15.08 14.88
CA ASN A 412 6.19 14.83 13.49
C ASN A 412 6.78 16.07 12.80
N ILE A 413 6.56 17.28 13.35
CA ILE A 413 7.06 18.54 12.78
C ILE A 413 8.48 18.84 13.27
N ASN A 414 8.68 18.76 14.59
CA ASN A 414 9.97 19.11 15.21
C ASN A 414 10.92 17.91 15.32
N ASP A 415 10.38 16.70 15.25
CA ASP A 415 11.09 15.42 15.28
C ASP A 415 10.59 14.49 14.16
N PRO A 416 10.85 14.81 12.88
CA PRO A 416 10.34 14.06 11.74
C PRO A 416 10.86 12.62 11.64
N TYR A 417 11.90 12.28 12.40
CA TYR A 417 12.44 10.94 12.54
C TYR A 417 11.92 10.20 13.78
N GLN A 418 11.00 10.81 14.53
CA GLN A 418 10.31 10.20 15.69
C GLN A 418 11.28 9.61 16.74
N MET A 419 12.40 10.31 16.99
CA MET A 419 13.48 9.84 17.88
C MET A 419 13.17 10.03 19.36
N VAL A 420 12.30 10.98 19.70
CA VAL A 420 12.02 11.38 21.09
C VAL A 420 10.57 11.06 21.46
N ASN A 421 10.38 10.01 22.25
CA ASN A 421 9.07 9.75 22.83
C ASN A 421 8.74 10.76 23.92
N ILE A 422 7.72 11.60 23.70
CA ILE A 422 7.30 12.67 24.59
C ILE A 422 6.03 12.34 25.40
N VAL A 423 5.63 11.06 25.45
CA VAL A 423 4.35 10.61 26.09
C VAL A 423 4.25 10.99 27.57
N ASP A 424 5.36 11.03 28.31
CA ASP A 424 5.39 11.36 29.75
C ASP A 424 5.67 12.85 30.02
N HIS A 425 5.87 13.65 28.97
CA HIS A 425 6.22 15.05 29.13
C HIS A 425 4.98 15.88 29.48
N LYS A 426 4.96 16.50 30.66
CA LYS A 426 3.81 17.23 31.23
C LYS A 426 3.19 18.27 30.31
N LYS A 427 4.00 18.98 29.52
CA LYS A 427 3.55 19.98 28.54
C LYS A 427 2.52 19.42 27.54
N TYR A 428 2.59 18.15 27.21
CA TYR A 428 1.76 17.52 26.19
C TYR A 428 0.59 16.69 26.74
N HIS A 429 0.36 16.67 28.07
CA HIS A 429 -0.66 15.82 28.68
C HIS A 429 -2.07 16.05 28.11
N GLU A 430 -2.47 17.29 27.86
CA GLU A 430 -3.80 17.60 27.32
C GLU A 430 -3.97 17.07 25.90
N ILE A 431 -2.96 17.29 25.05
CA ILE A 431 -3.01 16.81 23.65
C ILE A 431 -2.91 15.29 23.60
N ILE A 432 -2.08 14.65 24.42
CA ILE A 432 -2.01 13.18 24.51
C ILE A 432 -3.37 12.61 24.92
N ASN A 433 -4.06 13.20 25.87
CA ASN A 433 -5.41 12.77 26.28
C ASN A 433 -6.44 12.94 25.14
N LYS A 434 -6.29 13.95 24.27
CA LYS A 434 -7.10 14.08 23.06
C LYS A 434 -6.87 12.89 22.10
N TYR A 435 -5.60 12.51 21.88
CA TYR A 435 -5.26 11.38 21.01
C TYR A 435 -5.68 10.03 21.59
N ARG A 436 -5.59 9.83 22.90
CA ARG A 436 -6.15 8.64 23.57
C ARG A 436 -7.66 8.53 23.33
N LYS A 437 -8.40 9.65 23.38
CA LYS A 437 -9.84 9.69 23.09
C LYS A 437 -10.12 9.41 21.59
N TYR A 438 -9.33 9.95 20.67
CA TYR A 438 -9.45 9.63 19.26
C TYR A 438 -9.27 8.13 19.02
N LEU A 439 -8.22 7.54 19.60
CA LEU A 439 -7.95 6.12 19.47
C LEU A 439 -9.09 5.26 20.00
N SER A 440 -9.52 5.48 21.25
CA SER A 440 -10.64 4.74 21.86
C SER A 440 -11.91 4.86 21.02
N LYS A 441 -12.32 6.09 20.67
CA LYS A 441 -13.52 6.32 19.87
C LYS A 441 -13.48 5.61 18.52
N LYS A 442 -12.32 5.62 17.84
CA LYS A 442 -12.17 4.94 16.54
C LYS A 442 -12.23 3.42 16.72
N MET A 443 -11.53 2.87 17.69
CA MET A 443 -11.59 1.43 17.99
C MET A 443 -13.00 0.98 18.33
N ASP A 444 -13.73 1.74 19.16
CA ASP A 444 -15.13 1.47 19.51
C ASP A 444 -16.02 1.44 18.24
N SER A 445 -15.86 2.42 17.35
CA SER A 445 -16.62 2.50 16.10
C SER A 445 -16.36 1.31 15.17
N LEU A 446 -15.15 0.77 15.19
CA LEU A 446 -14.74 -0.40 14.40
C LEU A 446 -14.97 -1.73 15.13
N LYS A 447 -15.47 -1.71 16.37
CA LYS A 447 -15.59 -2.89 17.25
C LYS A 447 -14.25 -3.61 17.43
N ASP A 448 -13.16 -2.85 17.41
CA ASP A 448 -11.81 -3.36 17.57
C ASP A 448 -11.47 -3.49 19.05
N THR A 449 -11.50 -4.70 19.57
CA THR A 449 -11.18 -5.02 20.97
C THR A 449 -9.69 -5.14 21.23
N PHE A 450 -8.86 -4.93 20.20
CA PHE A 450 -7.41 -5.02 20.27
C PHE A 450 -6.89 -6.39 20.73
N PRO A 451 -7.36 -7.49 20.14
CA PRO A 451 -6.95 -8.83 20.57
C PRO A 451 -5.54 -9.17 20.15
N GLU A 452 -5.03 -10.29 20.62
CA GLU A 452 -3.77 -10.91 20.18
C GLU A 452 -3.90 -11.52 18.78
N SER A 453 -2.78 -11.65 18.09
CA SER A 453 -2.70 -12.23 16.76
C SER A 453 -3.34 -13.63 16.69
N THR A 454 -3.03 -14.49 17.66
CA THR A 454 -3.58 -15.86 17.73
C THR A 454 -5.09 -15.91 17.94
N TRP A 455 -5.67 -14.88 18.56
CA TRP A 455 -7.12 -14.79 18.70
C TRP A 455 -7.82 -14.68 17.33
N TYR A 456 -7.25 -13.94 16.37
CA TYR A 456 -7.82 -13.86 15.01
C TYR A 456 -7.75 -15.22 14.31
N LEU A 457 -6.66 -15.96 14.46
CA LEU A 457 -6.53 -17.31 13.93
C LEU A 457 -7.66 -18.22 14.42
N GLU A 458 -7.94 -18.19 15.72
CA GLU A 458 -8.92 -19.05 16.37
C GLU A 458 -10.37 -18.67 16.04
N ASN A 459 -10.63 -17.37 15.80
CA ASN A 459 -12.00 -16.85 15.71
C ASN A 459 -12.41 -16.42 14.31
N TRP A 460 -11.47 -16.08 13.40
CA TRP A 460 -11.80 -15.51 12.10
C TRP A 460 -11.31 -16.33 10.92
N ILE A 461 -10.34 -17.20 11.11
CA ILE A 461 -9.64 -17.88 10.03
C ILE A 461 -9.92 -19.38 10.06
N TYR A 462 -10.20 -19.95 8.89
CA TYR A 462 -10.28 -21.38 8.69
C TYR A 462 -9.52 -21.74 7.40
N ASP A 463 -8.55 -22.63 7.49
CA ASP A 463 -7.71 -23.05 6.36
C ASP A 463 -7.19 -21.85 5.53
N ARG A 464 -6.58 -20.89 6.22
CA ARG A 464 -6.06 -19.63 5.68
C ARG A 464 -7.11 -18.73 4.98
N LYS A 465 -8.37 -19.09 5.00
CA LYS A 465 -9.46 -18.29 4.47
C LYS A 465 -10.11 -17.46 5.58
N ILE A 466 -10.40 -16.22 5.27
CA ILE A 466 -11.13 -15.32 6.16
C ILE A 466 -12.61 -15.68 6.13
N GLU A 467 -13.13 -16.26 7.23
CA GLU A 467 -14.52 -16.63 7.38
C GLU A 467 -15.31 -15.61 8.21
N ARG A 468 -14.62 -14.83 9.06
CA ARG A 468 -15.20 -13.80 9.92
C ARG A 468 -14.35 -12.55 9.98
N SER A 469 -14.98 -11.45 10.36
CA SER A 469 -14.33 -10.19 10.73
C SER A 469 -15.26 -9.39 11.64
N ALA A 470 -14.89 -8.18 12.01
CA ALA A 470 -15.77 -7.30 12.77
C ALA A 470 -17.10 -7.00 12.05
N THR A 471 -17.13 -7.07 10.71
CA THR A 471 -18.32 -6.80 9.88
C THR A 471 -18.88 -8.02 9.15
N LEU A 472 -18.08 -9.08 8.93
CA LEU A 472 -18.49 -10.32 8.31
C LEU A 472 -19.05 -11.28 9.38
N LYS A 473 -20.28 -11.74 9.18
CA LYS A 473 -20.86 -12.84 9.96
C LYS A 473 -20.70 -14.11 9.16
N SER A 474 -20.15 -15.17 9.76
CA SER A 474 -20.01 -16.47 9.12
C SER A 474 -21.37 -17.01 8.67
N SER A 475 -21.44 -17.46 7.42
CA SER A 475 -22.56 -18.25 6.92
C SER A 475 -22.44 -19.73 7.33
N VAL A 476 -21.30 -20.16 7.88
CA VAL A 476 -20.96 -21.59 8.07
C VAL A 476 -21.07 -22.07 9.52
N LEU A 477 -21.22 -21.18 10.49
CA LEU A 477 -21.32 -21.56 11.92
C LEU A 477 -22.67 -21.18 12.52
N ASN A 478 -23.76 -21.76 12.01
CA ASN A 478 -24.93 -22.14 12.78
C ASN A 478 -24.76 -23.63 13.16
N LEU A 479 -23.79 -23.94 14.03
CA LEU A 479 -23.70 -25.19 14.75
C LEU A 479 -23.64 -24.89 16.24
#